data_65f97ca8cf4ca117b31e5a268859d33e
#
_entry.id   65f97ca8cf4ca117b31e5a268859d33e
#
_cell.length_a   1.000
_cell.length_b   1.000
_cell.length_c   1.000
_cell.angle_alpha   90.00
_cell.angle_beta   90.00
_cell.angle_gamma   90.00
#
_symmetry.space_group_name_H-M   'P 1'
#
loop_
_entity.id
_entity.type
_entity.pdbx_description
1 polymer ?
#
loop_
_entity_poly.entity_id
_entity_poly.type
_entity_poly.pdbx_seq_one_letter_code
_entity_poly.pdbx_strand_id
1 'polypeptide(L)'
;MRTLLVTGPGGSGRTTVAAGTALTAARAGHRVLVLSADRADTLGAVLGGPDAHPGLTARHLAPDDRFRDDLLALQERAAGALDLLGADRLDGDELTPLPGSEELALLRALRDAAHDGTYDTVVVDLPAAPKALAALALPEQLRRYLRRLLPPERQAARALRPMLGRLAGVPMPAAWLYETAARWEDELAAVQAVLEAPGTTVRLVAEPGPAGADAVRTAAAGLALHGLRTDLLVANRLLPEASADTWLAGLSAQQRKTLDEWTATYPRVGQVPHLGRDPRGTDDLAALGLTVPAPAPGPVAWPVTEAPADDDSHAYVWHIPLPGVAREELGLIRRGDELVVTAGPFRRIVTLPSALRRCTVAGAGLREGELRVRFAPDPDLWPRGR
;
A
#
# COMPACT_ATOMS: atom_id res chain seq x y z
N MET A 1 14.14 -12.03 2.71
CA MET A 1 13.07 -12.06 1.68
C MET A 1 12.92 -10.67 1.09
N ARG A 2 12.67 -10.61 -0.19
CA ARG A 2 12.38 -9.38 -0.92
C ARG A 2 10.92 -9.35 -1.37
N THR A 3 10.24 -8.24 -1.20
CA THR A 3 8.84 -8.05 -1.64
C THR A 3 8.77 -6.98 -2.71
N LEU A 4 8.21 -7.32 -3.86
CA LEU A 4 7.93 -6.39 -4.94
C LEU A 4 6.43 -6.29 -5.17
N LEU A 5 5.87 -5.12 -4.96
CA LEU A 5 4.49 -4.79 -5.22
C LEU A 5 4.38 -4.14 -6.60
N VAL A 6 3.62 -4.72 -7.53
CA VAL A 6 3.49 -4.18 -8.90
C VAL A 6 2.13 -3.54 -9.06
N THR A 7 2.10 -2.26 -9.42
CA THR A 7 0.85 -1.51 -9.66
C THR A 7 1.03 -0.43 -10.73
N GLY A 8 -0.05 0.22 -11.11
CA GLY A 8 -0.10 1.27 -12.12
C GLY A 8 -1.54 1.51 -12.60
N PRO A 9 -1.80 2.34 -13.60
CA PRO A 9 -3.13 2.52 -14.15
C PRO A 9 -3.72 1.22 -14.73
N GLY A 10 -5.04 1.18 -14.86
CA GLY A 10 -5.73 0.06 -15.50
C GLY A 10 -5.24 -0.15 -16.94
N GLY A 11 -5.07 -1.40 -17.34
CA GLY A 11 -4.63 -1.75 -18.71
C GLY A 11 -3.16 -1.51 -19.02
N SER A 12 -2.34 -1.00 -18.10
CA SER A 12 -0.92 -0.69 -18.34
C SER A 12 0.01 -1.91 -18.48
N GLY A 13 -0.48 -3.14 -18.29
CA GLY A 13 0.31 -4.37 -18.36
C GLY A 13 0.97 -4.78 -17.03
N ARG A 14 0.40 -4.39 -15.91
CA ARG A 14 0.88 -4.72 -14.53
C ARG A 14 1.13 -6.21 -14.35
N THR A 15 0.13 -7.05 -14.64
CA THR A 15 0.21 -8.51 -14.54
C THR A 15 1.33 -9.08 -15.39
N THR A 16 1.49 -8.58 -16.61
CA THR A 16 2.58 -8.97 -17.51
C THR A 16 3.95 -8.61 -16.95
N VAL A 17 4.08 -7.41 -16.40
CA VAL A 17 5.33 -6.95 -15.76
C VAL A 17 5.60 -7.72 -14.46
N ALA A 18 4.57 -8.04 -13.67
CA ALA A 18 4.69 -8.87 -12.47
C ALA A 18 5.19 -10.28 -12.83
N ALA A 19 4.52 -10.94 -13.80
CA ALA A 19 4.87 -12.27 -14.29
C ALA A 19 6.30 -12.31 -14.86
N GLY A 20 6.64 -11.37 -15.74
CA GLY A 20 7.96 -11.30 -16.36
C GLY A 20 9.07 -10.99 -15.38
N THR A 21 8.82 -10.12 -14.39
CA THR A 21 9.77 -9.84 -13.29
C THR A 21 9.99 -11.08 -12.43
N ALA A 22 8.92 -11.81 -12.08
CA ALA A 22 8.99 -13.03 -11.31
C ALA A 22 9.78 -14.12 -12.06
N LEU A 23 9.51 -14.30 -13.35
CA LEU A 23 10.24 -15.22 -14.22
C LEU A 23 11.73 -14.85 -14.31
N THR A 24 12.05 -13.57 -14.49
CA THR A 24 13.44 -13.09 -14.55
C THR A 24 14.19 -13.37 -13.24
N ALA A 25 13.56 -13.15 -12.09
CA ALA A 25 14.14 -13.46 -10.80
C ALA A 25 14.33 -14.98 -10.60
N ALA A 26 13.37 -15.80 -11.02
CA ALA A 26 13.50 -17.26 -10.96
C ALA A 26 14.65 -17.78 -11.86
N ARG A 27 14.78 -17.23 -13.07
CA ARG A 27 15.91 -17.55 -13.97
C ARG A 27 17.27 -17.09 -13.41
N ALA A 28 17.28 -16.08 -12.54
CA ALA A 28 18.46 -15.66 -11.79
C ALA A 28 18.78 -16.54 -10.56
N GLY A 29 18.03 -17.63 -10.35
CA GLY A 29 18.25 -18.60 -9.28
C GLY A 29 17.51 -18.33 -7.98
N HIS A 30 16.62 -17.35 -7.94
CA HIS A 30 15.79 -17.08 -6.75
C HIS A 30 14.61 -18.06 -6.68
N ARG A 31 14.20 -18.43 -5.47
CA ARG A 31 12.91 -19.04 -5.22
C ARG A 31 11.85 -17.94 -5.16
N VAL A 32 10.96 -17.92 -6.14
CA VAL A 32 10.03 -16.81 -6.35
C VAL A 32 8.59 -17.26 -6.16
N LEU A 33 7.82 -16.49 -5.41
CA LEU A 33 6.37 -16.57 -5.36
C LEU A 33 5.78 -15.35 -6.08
N VAL A 34 4.86 -15.56 -7.00
CA VAL A 34 4.04 -14.50 -7.55
C VAL A 34 2.59 -14.68 -7.11
N LEU A 35 2.01 -13.61 -6.54
CA LEU A 35 0.65 -13.58 -6.02
C LEU A 35 -0.23 -12.68 -6.88
N SER A 36 -1.43 -13.14 -7.22
CA SER A 36 -2.49 -12.33 -7.82
C SER A 36 -3.84 -12.70 -7.21
N ALA A 37 -4.70 -11.70 -7.04
CA ALA A 37 -6.09 -11.88 -6.62
C ALA A 37 -7.08 -11.44 -7.73
N ASP A 38 -6.62 -11.37 -8.97
CA ASP A 38 -7.47 -11.04 -10.11
C ASP A 38 -8.45 -12.20 -10.38
N ARG A 39 -9.74 -11.90 -10.46
CA ARG A 39 -10.80 -12.91 -10.64
C ARG A 39 -10.66 -13.79 -11.88
N ALA A 40 -10.05 -13.25 -12.92
CA ALA A 40 -9.91 -13.93 -14.22
C ALA A 40 -8.66 -14.82 -14.36
N ASP A 41 -7.85 -14.98 -13.30
CA ASP A 41 -6.52 -15.64 -13.34
C ASP A 41 -5.68 -15.22 -14.57
N THR A 42 -5.63 -13.91 -14.80
CA THR A 42 -4.83 -13.34 -15.89
C THR A 42 -3.35 -13.69 -15.73
N LEU A 43 -2.88 -13.87 -14.50
CA LEU A 43 -1.50 -14.24 -14.19
C LEU A 43 -1.15 -15.62 -14.78
N GLY A 44 -1.98 -16.65 -14.53
CA GLY A 44 -1.78 -17.98 -15.08
C GLY A 44 -1.80 -17.99 -16.62
N ALA A 45 -2.73 -17.22 -17.21
CA ALA A 45 -2.80 -17.08 -18.68
C ALA A 45 -1.56 -16.40 -19.28
N VAL A 46 -0.97 -15.41 -18.60
CA VAL A 46 0.24 -14.71 -19.05
C VAL A 46 1.48 -15.59 -18.90
N LEU A 47 1.60 -16.37 -17.82
CA LEU A 47 2.70 -17.30 -17.60
C LEU A 47 2.68 -18.51 -18.56
N GLY A 48 1.52 -18.84 -19.10
CA GLY A 48 1.34 -20.02 -19.96
C GLY A 48 1.15 -21.32 -19.17
N GLY A 49 0.81 -21.22 -17.88
CA GLY A 49 0.52 -22.34 -16.99
C GLY A 49 1.29 -22.31 -15.66
N PRO A 50 0.99 -23.24 -14.75
CA PRO A 50 1.57 -23.26 -13.41
C PRO A 50 3.06 -23.64 -13.39
N ASP A 51 3.54 -24.40 -14.38
CA ASP A 51 4.89 -24.95 -14.46
C ASP A 51 5.84 -24.08 -15.31
N ALA A 52 5.63 -22.77 -15.34
CA ALA A 52 6.41 -21.85 -16.16
C ALA A 52 7.93 -21.93 -15.90
N HIS A 53 8.35 -22.17 -14.67
CA HIS A 53 9.76 -22.34 -14.29
C HIS A 53 9.88 -23.05 -12.92
N PRO A 54 10.85 -23.99 -12.71
CA PRO A 54 11.00 -24.72 -11.44
C PRO A 54 11.19 -23.83 -10.20
N GLY A 55 11.81 -22.65 -10.36
CA GLY A 55 12.03 -21.69 -9.28
C GLY A 55 10.87 -20.69 -9.09
N LEU A 56 9.78 -20.81 -9.84
CA LEU A 56 8.65 -19.89 -9.82
C LEU A 56 7.37 -20.61 -9.39
N THR A 57 6.80 -20.17 -8.28
CA THR A 57 5.47 -20.59 -7.84
C THR A 57 4.48 -19.47 -8.15
N ALA A 58 3.48 -19.72 -8.97
CA ALA A 58 2.37 -18.80 -9.19
C ALA A 58 1.19 -19.23 -8.31
N ARG A 59 0.64 -18.28 -7.55
CA ARG A 59 -0.54 -18.52 -6.71
C ARG A 59 -1.61 -17.50 -7.06
N HIS A 60 -2.66 -17.99 -7.66
CA HIS A 60 -3.92 -17.27 -7.78
C HIS A 60 -4.72 -17.45 -6.49
N LEU A 61 -5.18 -16.35 -5.90
CA LEU A 61 -5.98 -16.37 -4.68
C LEU A 61 -7.46 -16.38 -5.08
N ALA A 62 -8.22 -17.30 -4.49
CA ALA A 62 -9.68 -17.30 -4.54
C ALA A 62 -10.22 -16.54 -3.30
N PRO A 63 -10.44 -15.22 -3.39
CA PRO A 63 -10.82 -14.42 -2.24
C PRO A 63 -12.21 -14.76 -1.70
N ASP A 64 -13.07 -15.31 -2.55
CA ASP A 64 -14.46 -15.60 -2.26
C ASP A 64 -14.61 -16.70 -1.20
N ASP A 65 -13.84 -17.77 -1.33
CA ASP A 65 -13.88 -18.91 -0.41
C ASP A 65 -13.39 -18.50 0.98
N ARG A 66 -12.28 -17.77 1.06
CA ARG A 66 -11.70 -17.35 2.33
C ARG A 66 -12.56 -16.33 3.08
N PHE A 67 -13.20 -15.41 2.36
CA PHE A 67 -14.14 -14.46 2.95
C PHE A 67 -15.35 -15.21 3.54
N ARG A 68 -15.89 -16.20 2.81
CA ARG A 68 -16.98 -17.06 3.27
C ARG A 68 -16.60 -17.78 4.55
N ASP A 69 -15.44 -18.45 4.58
CA ASP A 69 -14.96 -19.20 5.75
C ASP A 69 -14.77 -18.30 6.98
N ASP A 70 -14.16 -17.12 6.81
CA ASP A 70 -13.96 -16.14 7.88
C ASP A 70 -15.29 -15.64 8.46
N LEU A 71 -16.29 -15.39 7.61
CA LEU A 71 -17.60 -14.90 8.04
C LEU A 71 -18.42 -16.00 8.74
N LEU A 72 -18.39 -17.22 8.21
CA LEU A 72 -19.04 -18.38 8.87
C LEU A 72 -18.42 -18.65 10.25
N ALA A 73 -17.09 -18.63 10.35
CA ALA A 73 -16.41 -18.77 11.64
C ALA A 73 -16.73 -17.61 12.61
N LEU A 74 -16.98 -16.41 12.11
CA LEU A 74 -17.43 -15.29 12.95
C LEU A 74 -18.87 -15.50 13.45
N GLN A 75 -19.79 -15.98 12.59
CA GLN A 75 -21.16 -16.30 12.96
C GLN A 75 -21.22 -17.38 14.03
N GLU A 76 -20.41 -18.45 13.91
CA GLU A 76 -20.33 -19.49 14.91
C GLU A 76 -19.90 -18.96 16.29
N ARG A 77 -18.90 -18.06 16.31
CA ARG A 77 -18.45 -17.44 17.57
C ARG A 77 -19.47 -16.47 18.16
N ALA A 78 -20.24 -15.83 17.31
CA ALA A 78 -21.30 -14.89 17.69
C ALA A 78 -22.66 -15.58 17.92
N ALA A 79 -22.75 -16.92 17.80
CA ALA A 79 -23.99 -17.69 17.82
C ALA A 79 -24.91 -17.31 18.99
N GLY A 80 -24.37 -17.28 20.21
CA GLY A 80 -25.18 -16.92 21.38
C GLY A 80 -25.67 -15.47 21.38
N ALA A 81 -24.97 -14.55 20.72
CA ALA A 81 -25.43 -13.17 20.59
C ALA A 81 -26.49 -13.04 19.49
N LEU A 82 -26.34 -13.77 18.39
CA LEU A 82 -27.31 -13.83 17.29
C LEU A 82 -28.62 -14.44 17.78
N ASP A 83 -28.55 -15.55 18.53
CA ASP A 83 -29.72 -16.21 19.11
C ASP A 83 -30.49 -15.28 20.07
N LEU A 84 -29.76 -14.49 20.89
CA LEU A 84 -30.37 -13.51 21.80
C LEU A 84 -31.05 -12.35 21.06
N LEU A 85 -30.57 -12.01 19.87
CA LEU A 85 -31.13 -10.94 19.02
C LEU A 85 -32.24 -11.45 18.10
N GLY A 86 -32.47 -12.78 18.05
CA GLY A 86 -33.39 -13.40 17.11
C GLY A 86 -32.97 -13.22 15.66
N ALA A 87 -31.64 -13.12 15.42
CA ALA A 87 -31.09 -12.95 14.08
C ALA A 87 -30.85 -14.32 13.43
N ASP A 88 -31.29 -14.47 12.18
CA ASP A 88 -31.01 -15.66 11.38
C ASP A 88 -29.52 -15.71 10.98
N ARG A 89 -29.02 -16.92 10.80
CA ARG A 89 -27.65 -17.15 10.32
C ARG A 89 -27.67 -17.20 8.80
N LEU A 90 -26.65 -16.61 8.19
CA LEU A 90 -26.43 -16.69 6.75
C LEU A 90 -25.82 -18.03 6.37
N ASP A 91 -26.34 -18.65 5.34
CA ASP A 91 -25.75 -19.84 4.74
C ASP A 91 -24.59 -19.46 3.81
N GLY A 92 -23.63 -20.37 3.64
CA GLY A 92 -22.44 -20.12 2.83
C GLY A 92 -22.74 -19.70 1.37
N ASP A 93 -23.87 -20.19 0.83
CA ASP A 93 -24.31 -19.90 -0.53
C ASP A 93 -24.97 -18.50 -0.68
N GLU A 94 -25.39 -17.90 0.43
CA GLU A 94 -25.93 -16.54 0.46
C GLU A 94 -24.82 -15.47 0.51
N LEU A 95 -23.61 -15.88 0.85
CA LEU A 95 -22.48 -14.96 1.06
C LEU A 95 -21.85 -14.56 -0.27
N THR A 96 -21.99 -13.30 -0.62
CA THR A 96 -21.27 -12.68 -1.73
C THR A 96 -20.05 -11.91 -1.22
N PRO A 97 -18.92 -11.95 -1.95
CA PRO A 97 -17.72 -11.25 -1.53
C PRO A 97 -17.95 -9.74 -1.34
N LEU A 98 -17.48 -9.21 -0.23
CA LEU A 98 -17.52 -7.79 0.02
C LEU A 98 -16.38 -7.06 -0.69
N PRO A 99 -16.58 -5.81 -1.15
CA PRO A 99 -15.49 -4.97 -1.61
C PRO A 99 -14.38 -4.89 -0.55
N GLY A 100 -13.14 -5.17 -0.96
CA GLY A 100 -11.99 -5.21 -0.04
C GLY A 100 -11.57 -6.62 0.40
N SER A 101 -12.39 -7.65 0.20
CA SER A 101 -12.03 -9.04 0.53
C SER A 101 -10.84 -9.56 -0.28
N GLU A 102 -10.77 -9.20 -1.56
CA GLU A 102 -9.66 -9.53 -2.45
C GLU A 102 -8.33 -8.95 -1.93
N GLU A 103 -8.34 -7.68 -1.57
CA GLU A 103 -7.16 -6.97 -1.06
C GLU A 103 -6.72 -7.52 0.27
N LEU A 104 -7.64 -7.85 1.17
CA LEU A 104 -7.33 -8.43 2.46
C LEU A 104 -6.75 -9.84 2.29
N ALA A 105 -7.30 -10.67 1.41
CA ALA A 105 -6.77 -11.99 1.10
C ALA A 105 -5.33 -11.90 0.55
N LEU A 106 -5.07 -10.92 -0.33
CA LEU A 106 -3.74 -10.67 -0.90
C LEU A 106 -2.73 -10.26 0.16
N LEU A 107 -3.10 -9.33 1.06
CA LEU A 107 -2.26 -8.88 2.16
C LEU A 107 -1.96 -10.01 3.16
N ARG A 108 -2.93 -10.86 3.46
CA ARG A 108 -2.74 -12.05 4.29
C ARG A 108 -1.80 -13.06 3.64
N ALA A 109 -1.99 -13.35 2.35
CA ALA A 109 -1.11 -14.26 1.61
C ALA A 109 0.34 -13.73 1.55
N LEU A 110 0.51 -12.42 1.41
CA LEU A 110 1.82 -11.78 1.48
C LEU A 110 2.48 -11.95 2.86
N ARG A 111 1.72 -11.73 3.95
CA ARG A 111 2.20 -11.96 5.32
C ARG A 111 2.61 -13.42 5.53
N ASP A 112 1.77 -14.36 5.10
CA ASP A 112 2.01 -15.80 5.26
C ASP A 112 3.27 -16.21 4.51
N ALA A 113 3.46 -15.74 3.26
CA ALA A 113 4.67 -15.95 2.48
C ALA A 113 5.93 -15.37 3.14
N ALA A 114 5.78 -14.21 3.81
CA ALA A 114 6.87 -13.58 4.54
C ALA A 114 7.28 -14.37 5.79
N HIS A 115 6.30 -14.98 6.45
CA HIS A 115 6.51 -15.77 7.68
C HIS A 115 7.08 -17.14 7.39
N ASP A 116 6.66 -17.78 6.31
CA ASP A 116 7.12 -19.11 5.89
C ASP A 116 8.62 -19.13 5.52
N GLY A 117 9.15 -18.02 5.00
CA GLY A 117 10.57 -17.90 4.67
C GLY A 117 11.05 -18.80 3.52
N THR A 118 10.12 -19.50 2.85
CA THR A 118 10.42 -20.41 1.75
C THR A 118 10.96 -19.67 0.53
N TYR A 119 10.50 -18.43 0.30
CA TYR A 119 10.80 -17.67 -0.91
C TYR A 119 11.84 -16.58 -0.66
N ASP A 120 12.75 -16.41 -1.61
CA ASP A 120 13.75 -15.34 -1.60
C ASP A 120 13.14 -14.03 -2.07
N THR A 121 12.16 -14.13 -3.01
CA THR A 121 11.45 -13.00 -3.61
C THR A 121 9.95 -13.30 -3.70
N VAL A 122 9.14 -12.35 -3.27
CA VAL A 122 7.67 -12.37 -3.46
C VAL A 122 7.28 -11.19 -4.35
N VAL A 123 6.63 -11.49 -5.46
CA VAL A 123 6.06 -10.49 -6.39
C VAL A 123 4.55 -10.48 -6.21
N VAL A 124 3.97 -9.32 -6.03
CA VAL A 124 2.52 -9.17 -5.83
C VAL A 124 1.95 -8.34 -6.97
N ASP A 125 1.09 -8.94 -7.76
CA ASP A 125 0.30 -8.25 -8.78
C ASP A 125 -0.90 -7.56 -8.11
N LEU A 126 -0.77 -6.24 -7.94
CA LEU A 126 -1.78 -5.42 -7.28
C LEU A 126 -2.81 -4.87 -8.28
N PRO A 127 -4.02 -4.52 -7.81
CA PRO A 127 -4.99 -3.80 -8.63
C PRO A 127 -4.47 -2.43 -9.10
N ALA A 128 -5.28 -1.69 -9.84
CA ALA A 128 -4.94 -0.33 -10.29
C ALA A 128 -4.55 0.58 -9.12
N ALA A 129 -3.58 1.48 -9.34
CA ALA A 129 -2.88 2.22 -8.30
C ALA A 129 -3.78 2.89 -7.23
N PRO A 130 -4.92 3.54 -7.53
CA PRO A 130 -5.80 4.07 -6.47
C PRO A 130 -6.37 2.98 -5.55
N LYS A 131 -6.79 1.83 -6.11
CA LYS A 131 -7.29 0.69 -5.35
C LYS A 131 -6.17 -0.01 -4.59
N ALA A 132 -5.01 -0.17 -5.21
CA ALA A 132 -3.81 -0.72 -4.57
C ALA A 132 -3.38 0.10 -3.35
N LEU A 133 -3.31 1.42 -3.48
CA LEU A 133 -2.93 2.31 -2.38
C LEU A 133 -3.93 2.27 -1.22
N ALA A 134 -5.23 2.21 -1.53
CA ALA A 134 -6.26 2.03 -0.50
C ALA A 134 -6.07 0.70 0.25
N ALA A 135 -5.78 -0.39 -0.47
CA ALA A 135 -5.49 -1.69 0.13
C ALA A 135 -4.23 -1.67 1.02
N LEU A 136 -3.15 -1.06 0.53
CA LEU A 136 -1.89 -0.97 1.28
C LEU A 136 -1.98 -0.07 2.52
N ALA A 137 -2.90 0.90 2.51
CA ALA A 137 -3.20 1.75 3.68
C ALA A 137 -4.14 1.07 4.70
N LEU A 138 -4.85 0.02 4.29
CA LEU A 138 -5.89 -0.62 5.10
C LEU A 138 -5.38 -1.14 6.47
N PRO A 139 -4.21 -1.81 6.58
CA PRO A 139 -3.72 -2.28 7.87
C PRO A 139 -3.54 -1.15 8.88
N GLU A 140 -2.89 -0.05 8.52
CA GLU A 140 -2.67 1.12 9.38
C GLU A 140 -4.01 1.73 9.82
N GLN A 141 -4.96 1.88 8.90
CA GLN A 141 -6.28 2.46 9.17
C GLN A 141 -7.11 1.59 10.11
N LEU A 142 -7.21 0.28 9.85
CA LEU A 142 -7.97 -0.64 10.68
C LEU A 142 -7.38 -0.76 12.08
N ARG A 143 -6.06 -0.85 12.22
CA ARG A 143 -5.38 -0.86 13.52
C ARG A 143 -5.69 0.41 14.31
N ARG A 144 -5.68 1.57 13.65
CA ARG A 144 -6.05 2.82 14.29
C ARG A 144 -7.50 2.82 14.77
N TYR A 145 -8.44 2.29 13.96
CA TYR A 145 -9.85 2.18 14.37
C TYR A 145 -10.03 1.21 15.53
N LEU A 146 -9.40 0.03 15.48
CA LEU A 146 -9.46 -0.95 16.56
C LEU A 146 -8.98 -0.35 17.89
N ARG A 147 -7.82 0.31 17.91
CA ARG A 147 -7.29 0.98 19.11
C ARG A 147 -8.20 2.08 19.65
N ARG A 148 -8.87 2.81 18.76
CA ARG A 148 -9.74 3.91 19.17
C ARG A 148 -11.10 3.44 19.67
N LEU A 149 -11.67 2.41 19.05
CA LEU A 149 -12.98 1.86 19.43
C LEU A 149 -12.89 0.90 20.61
N LEU A 150 -11.81 0.12 20.68
CA LEU A 150 -11.57 -0.91 21.70
C LEU A 150 -10.21 -0.69 22.39
N PRO A 151 -10.06 0.41 23.17
CA PRO A 151 -8.78 0.72 23.78
C PRO A 151 -8.35 -0.37 24.78
N PRO A 152 -7.10 -0.88 24.70
CA PRO A 152 -6.61 -1.96 25.55
C PRO A 152 -6.58 -1.57 27.06
N GLU A 153 -6.45 -0.29 27.40
CA GLU A 153 -6.47 0.18 28.79
C GLU A 153 -7.83 -0.06 29.45
N ARG A 154 -8.93 0.00 28.70
CA ARG A 154 -10.26 -0.34 29.20
C ARG A 154 -10.45 -1.82 29.44
N GLN A 155 -9.73 -2.67 28.73
CA GLN A 155 -9.70 -4.11 28.95
C GLN A 155 -8.98 -4.45 30.26
N ALA A 156 -7.82 -3.88 30.52
CA ALA A 156 -7.06 -4.05 31.77
C ALA A 156 -7.82 -3.53 33.00
N ALA A 157 -8.49 -2.38 32.90
CA ALA A 157 -9.31 -1.84 33.97
C ALA A 157 -10.54 -2.70 34.32
N ARG A 158 -11.03 -3.51 33.38
CA ARG A 158 -12.17 -4.43 33.59
C ARG A 158 -11.77 -5.73 34.27
N ALA A 159 -10.54 -6.23 34.04
CA ALA A 159 -10.02 -7.39 34.75
C ALA A 159 -10.02 -7.18 36.28
N LEU A 160 -9.98 -5.93 36.73
CA LEU A 160 -10.01 -5.54 38.12
C LEU A 160 -11.43 -5.25 38.70
N ARG A 161 -12.50 -5.26 37.87
CA ARG A 161 -13.88 -4.89 38.29
C ARG A 161 -14.98 -5.87 37.86
N PRO A 162 -14.91 -7.16 38.20
CA PRO A 162 -15.98 -8.10 37.79
C PRO A 162 -17.33 -7.85 38.52
N MET A 163 -17.37 -7.12 39.63
CA MET A 163 -18.58 -6.94 40.43
C MET A 163 -19.41 -5.67 40.12
N LEU A 164 -18.81 -4.59 39.66
CA LEU A 164 -19.52 -3.31 39.50
C LEU A 164 -20.25 -3.17 38.15
N GLY A 165 -19.86 -3.90 37.12
CA GLY A 165 -20.49 -3.85 35.81
C GLY A 165 -21.87 -4.48 35.73
N ARG A 166 -22.17 -5.46 36.61
CA ARG A 166 -23.49 -6.12 36.67
C ARG A 166 -24.57 -5.22 37.30
N LEU A 167 -24.19 -4.24 38.09
CA LEU A 167 -25.12 -3.33 38.78
C LEU A 167 -25.53 -2.11 37.96
N ALA A 168 -24.81 -1.77 36.90
CA ALA A 168 -25.03 -0.54 36.13
C ALA A 168 -25.90 -0.72 34.86
N GLY A 169 -26.34 -1.94 34.50
CA GLY A 169 -27.21 -2.18 33.35
C GLY A 169 -26.65 -1.75 31.98
N VAL A 170 -25.35 -1.43 31.90
CA VAL A 170 -24.72 -1.03 30.63
C VAL A 170 -24.30 -2.31 29.88
N PRO A 171 -24.78 -2.54 28.63
CA PRO A 171 -24.37 -3.68 27.84
C PRO A 171 -22.87 -3.59 27.58
N MET A 172 -22.09 -4.50 28.18
CA MET A 172 -20.65 -4.57 27.98
C MET A 172 -20.36 -5.47 26.77
N PRO A 173 -19.49 -5.05 25.84
CA PRO A 173 -19.04 -5.91 24.76
C PRO A 173 -18.50 -7.22 25.33
N ALA A 174 -18.91 -8.34 24.74
CA ALA A 174 -18.53 -9.67 25.20
C ALA A 174 -16.99 -9.85 25.13
N ALA A 175 -16.42 -10.67 25.98
CA ALA A 175 -14.96 -10.91 26.06
C ALA A 175 -14.38 -11.34 24.69
N TRP A 176 -15.14 -12.15 23.95
CA TRP A 176 -14.75 -12.61 22.60
C TRP A 176 -14.47 -11.49 21.61
N LEU A 177 -15.16 -10.32 21.75
CA LEU A 177 -14.95 -9.17 20.85
C LEU A 177 -13.55 -8.56 21.04
N TYR A 178 -13.08 -8.47 22.28
CA TYR A 178 -11.73 -7.99 22.58
C TYR A 178 -10.65 -8.97 22.13
N GLU A 179 -10.89 -10.27 22.32
CA GLU A 179 -9.98 -11.32 21.84
C GLU A 179 -9.90 -11.34 20.32
N THR A 180 -11.01 -11.14 19.65
CA THR A 180 -11.07 -11.02 18.18
C THR A 180 -10.35 -9.77 17.71
N ALA A 181 -10.57 -8.62 18.36
CA ALA A 181 -9.90 -7.37 18.04
C ALA A 181 -8.38 -7.47 18.26
N ALA A 182 -7.93 -8.12 19.34
CA ALA A 182 -6.50 -8.34 19.58
C ALA A 182 -5.85 -9.20 18.49
N ARG A 183 -6.49 -10.30 18.08
CA ARG A 183 -6.00 -11.13 16.98
C ARG A 183 -5.92 -10.36 15.65
N TRP A 184 -6.91 -9.54 15.35
CA TRP A 184 -6.90 -8.69 14.16
C TRP A 184 -5.81 -7.63 14.24
N GLU A 185 -5.59 -7.03 15.42
CA GLU A 185 -4.49 -6.07 15.63
C GLU A 185 -3.14 -6.73 15.36
N ASP A 186 -2.91 -7.94 15.87
CA ASP A 186 -1.68 -8.70 15.64
C ASP A 186 -1.51 -9.07 14.16
N GLU A 187 -2.58 -9.52 13.52
CA GLU A 187 -2.57 -9.88 12.10
C GLU A 187 -2.25 -8.67 11.22
N LEU A 188 -2.93 -7.55 11.44
CA LEU A 188 -2.71 -6.31 10.70
C LEU A 188 -1.34 -5.70 10.99
N ALA A 189 -0.83 -5.86 12.22
CA ALA A 189 0.52 -5.45 12.59
C ALA A 189 1.58 -6.24 11.81
N ALA A 190 1.39 -7.55 11.67
CA ALA A 190 2.30 -8.39 10.89
C ALA A 190 2.29 -8.02 9.39
N VAL A 191 1.11 -7.76 8.81
CA VAL A 191 1.01 -7.24 7.42
C VAL A 191 1.74 -5.91 7.29
N GLN A 192 1.50 -4.97 8.19
CA GLN A 192 2.13 -3.65 8.17
C GLN A 192 3.65 -3.76 8.27
N ALA A 193 4.17 -4.65 9.12
CA ALA A 193 5.61 -4.89 9.23
C ALA A 193 6.24 -5.37 7.91
N VAL A 194 5.53 -6.20 7.13
CA VAL A 194 5.99 -6.61 5.79
C VAL A 194 6.00 -5.43 4.81
N LEU A 195 4.95 -4.59 4.83
CA LEU A 195 4.87 -3.42 3.94
C LEU A 195 5.93 -2.36 4.25
N GLU A 196 6.27 -2.18 5.52
CA GLU A 196 7.28 -1.21 5.99
C GLU A 196 8.72 -1.77 5.94
N ALA A 197 8.87 -3.07 5.74
CA ALA A 197 10.19 -3.70 5.72
C ALA A 197 11.12 -3.06 4.66
N PRO A 198 12.43 -2.95 4.95
CA PRO A 198 13.40 -2.39 4.00
C PRO A 198 13.44 -3.12 2.66
N GLY A 199 13.07 -4.41 2.65
CA GLY A 199 13.01 -5.24 1.45
C GLY A 199 11.76 -5.06 0.59
N THR A 200 10.77 -4.26 1.03
CA THR A 200 9.52 -4.04 0.31
C THR A 200 9.60 -2.79 -0.56
N THR A 201 9.29 -2.94 -1.84
CA THR A 201 9.27 -1.84 -2.82
C THR A 201 8.09 -1.96 -3.77
N VAL A 202 7.75 -0.85 -4.43
CA VAL A 202 6.69 -0.77 -5.43
C VAL A 202 7.30 -0.54 -6.80
N ARG A 203 6.85 -1.31 -7.78
CA ARG A 203 7.13 -1.10 -9.20
C ARG A 203 5.91 -0.48 -9.86
N LEU A 204 6.06 0.75 -10.32
CA LEU A 204 5.01 1.42 -11.08
C LEU A 204 5.11 1.02 -12.55
N VAL A 205 3.97 0.69 -13.17
CA VAL A 205 3.89 0.31 -14.58
C VAL A 205 2.92 1.24 -15.27
N ALA A 206 3.36 1.95 -16.30
CA ALA A 206 2.49 2.81 -17.08
C ALA A 206 2.93 2.85 -18.56
N GLU A 207 1.97 3.10 -19.42
CA GLU A 207 2.24 3.43 -20.81
C GLU A 207 2.56 4.92 -20.90
N PRO A 208 3.68 5.33 -21.53
CA PRO A 208 4.01 6.74 -21.66
C PRO A 208 3.00 7.48 -22.53
N GLY A 209 2.56 8.64 -22.06
CA GLY A 209 1.58 9.51 -22.67
C GLY A 209 0.91 10.39 -21.61
N PRO A 210 0.06 11.35 -21.98
CA PRO A 210 -0.53 12.31 -21.04
C PRO A 210 -1.30 11.63 -19.90
N ALA A 211 -2.17 10.66 -20.21
CA ALA A 211 -2.93 9.92 -19.20
C ALA A 211 -2.03 9.07 -18.30
N GLY A 212 -0.99 8.45 -18.87
CA GLY A 212 0.02 7.70 -18.10
C GLY A 212 0.81 8.61 -17.16
N ALA A 213 1.20 9.79 -17.63
CA ALA A 213 1.91 10.77 -16.83
C ALA A 213 1.09 11.24 -15.62
N ASP A 214 -0.18 11.57 -15.82
CA ASP A 214 -1.09 11.96 -14.74
C ASP A 214 -1.30 10.85 -13.74
N ALA A 215 -1.49 9.61 -14.20
CA ALA A 215 -1.67 8.46 -13.35
C ALA A 215 -0.40 8.14 -12.53
N VAL A 216 0.79 8.23 -13.13
CA VAL A 216 2.08 8.03 -12.45
C VAL A 216 2.30 9.12 -11.40
N ARG A 217 2.05 10.39 -11.73
CA ARG A 217 2.15 11.52 -10.78
C ARG A 217 1.25 11.29 -9.56
N THR A 218 -0.01 10.94 -9.81
CA THR A 218 -0.98 10.66 -8.74
C THR A 218 -0.54 9.47 -7.88
N ALA A 219 -0.10 8.37 -8.51
CA ALA A 219 0.36 7.17 -7.78
C ALA A 219 1.62 7.48 -6.96
N ALA A 220 2.59 8.21 -7.50
CA ALA A 220 3.81 8.59 -6.80
C ALA A 220 3.53 9.43 -5.55
N ALA A 221 2.59 10.38 -5.63
CA ALA A 221 2.13 11.17 -4.49
C ALA A 221 1.52 10.30 -3.39
N GLY A 222 0.66 9.34 -3.76
CA GLY A 222 0.05 8.40 -2.81
C GLY A 222 1.08 7.45 -2.18
N LEU A 223 2.03 6.93 -2.95
CA LEU A 223 3.11 6.09 -2.44
C LEU A 223 3.98 6.86 -1.43
N ALA A 224 4.37 8.08 -1.76
CA ALA A 224 5.17 8.94 -0.88
C ALA A 224 4.41 9.27 0.40
N LEU A 225 3.11 9.60 0.31
CA LEU A 225 2.26 9.86 1.47
C LEU A 225 2.20 8.66 2.42
N HIS A 226 2.17 7.43 1.88
CA HIS A 226 2.16 6.20 2.69
C HIS A 226 3.55 5.66 3.04
N GLY A 227 4.63 6.35 2.66
CA GLY A 227 6.00 5.94 2.95
C GLY A 227 6.46 4.72 2.15
N LEU A 228 5.79 4.41 1.05
CA LEU A 228 6.11 3.30 0.16
C LEU A 228 7.16 3.71 -0.88
N ARG A 229 8.14 2.86 -1.09
CA ARG A 229 9.31 3.16 -1.94
C ARG A 229 9.13 2.57 -3.34
N THR A 230 9.36 3.37 -4.36
CA THR A 230 9.39 2.90 -5.75
C THR A 230 10.78 2.37 -6.09
N ASP A 231 10.88 1.13 -6.61
CA ASP A 231 12.14 0.56 -7.12
C ASP A 231 12.40 0.97 -8.57
N LEU A 232 11.34 1.00 -9.37
CA LEU A 232 11.40 1.25 -10.80
C LEU A 232 10.07 1.80 -11.31
N LEU A 233 10.11 2.79 -12.18
CA LEU A 233 9.00 3.14 -13.06
C LEU A 233 9.20 2.40 -14.40
N VAL A 234 8.27 1.53 -14.76
CA VAL A 234 8.30 0.79 -16.03
C VAL A 234 7.47 1.54 -17.07
N ALA A 235 8.16 2.10 -18.06
CA ALA A 235 7.55 2.62 -19.27
C ALA A 235 7.25 1.45 -20.20
N ASN A 236 6.00 0.99 -20.18
CA ASN A 236 5.56 -0.22 -20.88
C ASN A 236 4.98 0.08 -22.24
N ARG A 237 4.99 -0.92 -23.13
CA ARG A 237 4.42 -0.87 -24.49
C ARG A 237 5.02 0.23 -25.37
N LEU A 238 6.34 0.41 -25.28
CA LEU A 238 7.03 1.38 -26.11
C LEU A 238 6.95 0.98 -27.59
N LEU A 239 6.49 1.90 -28.41
CA LEU A 239 6.40 1.72 -29.86
C LEU A 239 7.78 1.88 -30.50
N PRO A 240 8.02 1.23 -31.66
CA PRO A 240 9.25 1.40 -32.42
C PRO A 240 9.49 2.88 -32.78
N GLU A 241 10.75 3.32 -32.69
CA GLU A 241 11.11 4.73 -32.94
C GLU A 241 10.99 5.11 -34.43
N ALA A 242 11.33 4.17 -35.30
CA ALA A 242 11.31 4.41 -36.73
C ALA A 242 10.07 3.74 -37.36
N SER A 243 9.18 4.56 -37.88
CA SER A 243 8.02 4.11 -38.67
C SER A 243 7.80 5.03 -39.86
N ALA A 244 7.53 4.42 -41.02
CA ALA A 244 7.09 5.15 -42.20
C ALA A 244 5.61 5.60 -42.11
N ASP A 245 4.85 4.99 -41.19
CA ASP A 245 3.47 5.36 -40.91
C ASP A 245 3.44 6.62 -40.03
N THR A 246 2.82 7.68 -40.53
CA THR A 246 2.77 8.99 -39.86
C THR A 246 1.97 8.96 -38.57
N TRP A 247 0.94 8.12 -38.46
CA TRP A 247 0.14 7.97 -37.25
C TRP A 247 0.96 7.28 -36.16
N LEU A 248 1.63 6.17 -36.49
CA LEU A 248 2.49 5.46 -35.56
C LEU A 248 3.68 6.32 -35.12
N ALA A 249 4.29 7.08 -36.04
CA ALA A 249 5.37 8.02 -35.75
C ALA A 249 4.90 9.11 -34.77
N GLY A 250 3.67 9.62 -34.93
CA GLY A 250 3.07 10.60 -34.02
C GLY A 250 2.88 10.04 -32.60
N LEU A 251 2.38 8.81 -32.46
CA LEU A 251 2.24 8.14 -31.16
C LEU A 251 3.60 7.87 -30.50
N SER A 252 4.57 7.38 -31.28
CA SER A 252 5.93 7.14 -30.78
C SER A 252 6.59 8.44 -30.28
N ALA A 253 6.42 9.54 -31.00
CA ALA A 253 6.92 10.86 -30.58
C ALA A 253 6.27 11.34 -29.26
N GLN A 254 4.96 11.12 -29.10
CA GLN A 254 4.27 11.44 -27.86
C GLN A 254 4.79 10.59 -26.69
N GLN A 255 4.98 9.27 -26.90
CA GLN A 255 5.56 8.41 -25.87
C GLN A 255 6.97 8.85 -25.48
N ARG A 256 7.81 9.20 -26.45
CA ARG A 256 9.18 9.65 -26.22
C ARG A 256 9.22 10.90 -25.34
N LYS A 257 8.39 11.90 -25.65
CA LYS A 257 8.30 13.11 -24.82
C LYS A 257 8.02 12.78 -23.36
N THR A 258 7.03 11.94 -23.09
CA THR A 258 6.70 11.53 -21.72
C THR A 258 7.83 10.70 -21.08
N LEU A 259 8.48 9.83 -21.85
CA LEU A 259 9.61 9.03 -21.39
C LEU A 259 10.81 9.89 -20.98
N ASP A 260 11.11 10.94 -21.75
CA ASP A 260 12.18 11.90 -21.44
C ASP A 260 11.87 12.67 -20.14
N GLU A 261 10.61 13.10 -19.95
CA GLU A 261 10.14 13.74 -18.72
C GLU A 261 10.26 12.79 -17.51
N TRP A 262 9.88 11.52 -17.67
CA TRP A 262 10.02 10.52 -16.62
C TRP A 262 11.48 10.24 -16.27
N THR A 263 12.34 10.12 -17.28
CA THR A 263 13.78 9.86 -17.08
C THR A 263 14.46 11.03 -16.36
N ALA A 264 14.00 12.26 -16.57
CA ALA A 264 14.49 13.43 -15.86
C ALA A 264 13.97 13.53 -14.41
N THR A 265 12.77 12.97 -14.15
CA THR A 265 12.07 13.15 -12.86
C THR A 265 12.29 11.97 -11.90
N TYR A 266 12.28 10.75 -12.43
CA TYR A 266 12.36 9.54 -11.60
C TYR A 266 13.77 8.94 -11.62
N PRO A 267 14.29 8.48 -10.47
CA PRO A 267 15.67 7.96 -10.37
C PRO A 267 15.94 6.75 -11.26
N ARG A 268 14.92 5.96 -11.54
CA ARG A 268 15.04 4.73 -12.34
C ARG A 268 13.80 4.56 -13.21
N VAL A 269 14.00 4.53 -14.52
CA VAL A 269 12.97 4.25 -15.52
C VAL A 269 13.43 3.05 -16.36
N GLY A 270 12.62 1.99 -16.36
CA GLY A 270 12.81 0.82 -17.20
C GLY A 270 11.95 0.95 -18.46
N GLN A 271 12.49 0.51 -19.59
CA GLN A 271 11.82 0.57 -20.87
C GLN A 271 11.43 -0.82 -21.32
N VAL A 272 10.16 -1.03 -21.67
CA VAL A 272 9.63 -2.30 -22.14
C VAL A 272 8.97 -2.11 -23.49
N PRO A 273 9.44 -2.81 -24.54
CA PRO A 273 8.92 -2.65 -25.88
C PRO A 273 7.52 -3.29 -26.03
N HIS A 274 6.75 -2.76 -26.94
CA HIS A 274 5.54 -3.42 -27.44
C HIS A 274 5.95 -4.53 -28.42
N LEU A 275 5.58 -5.78 -28.12
CA LEU A 275 5.97 -6.94 -28.95
C LEU A 275 5.14 -7.09 -30.23
N GLY A 276 4.22 -6.16 -30.52
CA GLY A 276 3.26 -6.29 -31.60
C GLY A 276 2.12 -7.26 -31.32
N ARG A 277 2.12 -7.91 -30.16
CA ARG A 277 1.09 -8.81 -29.66
C ARG A 277 1.06 -8.79 -28.14
N ASP A 278 0.02 -9.33 -27.53
CA ASP A 278 -0.03 -9.54 -26.10
C ASP A 278 0.94 -10.67 -25.70
N PRO A 279 1.85 -10.42 -24.73
CA PRO A 279 2.82 -11.41 -24.28
C PRO A 279 2.13 -12.63 -23.63
N ARG A 280 2.55 -13.82 -24.02
CA ARG A 280 2.09 -15.09 -23.44
C ARG A 280 3.23 -16.10 -23.37
N GLY A 281 3.32 -16.77 -22.21
CA GLY A 281 4.35 -17.77 -21.95
C GLY A 281 5.73 -17.17 -21.69
N THR A 282 6.65 -18.06 -21.34
CA THR A 282 7.97 -17.68 -20.82
C THR A 282 8.88 -17.00 -21.84
N ASP A 283 8.70 -17.28 -23.13
CA ASP A 283 9.56 -16.70 -24.18
C ASP A 283 9.19 -15.25 -24.46
N ASP A 284 7.89 -14.94 -24.58
CA ASP A 284 7.43 -13.56 -24.72
C ASP A 284 7.78 -12.71 -23.47
N LEU A 285 7.61 -13.29 -22.27
CA LEU A 285 7.97 -12.61 -21.03
C LEU A 285 9.48 -12.33 -20.93
N ALA A 286 10.32 -13.25 -21.43
CA ALA A 286 11.76 -13.03 -21.49
C ALA A 286 12.14 -11.93 -22.49
N ALA A 287 11.43 -11.85 -23.63
CA ALA A 287 11.66 -10.83 -24.65
C ALA A 287 11.36 -9.40 -24.18
N LEU A 288 10.59 -9.23 -23.09
CA LEU A 288 10.33 -7.92 -22.47
C LEU A 288 11.56 -7.29 -21.81
N GLY A 289 12.64 -8.04 -21.55
CA GLY A 289 13.86 -7.52 -20.96
C GLY A 289 13.70 -6.98 -19.55
N LEU A 290 12.75 -7.49 -18.77
CA LEU A 290 12.50 -7.04 -17.41
C LEU A 290 13.64 -7.40 -16.47
N THR A 291 13.90 -6.53 -15.50
CA THR A 291 14.99 -6.69 -14.53
C THR A 291 14.49 -7.26 -13.21
N VAL A 292 15.37 -7.99 -12.52
CA VAL A 292 15.13 -8.39 -11.12
C VAL A 292 14.85 -7.17 -10.25
N PRO A 293 14.13 -7.33 -9.12
CA PRO A 293 13.87 -6.22 -8.21
C PRO A 293 15.18 -5.60 -7.71
N ALA A 294 15.33 -4.31 -7.90
CA ALA A 294 16.53 -3.59 -7.44
C ALA A 294 16.57 -3.48 -5.90
N PRO A 295 17.76 -3.34 -5.25
CA PRO A 295 17.85 -3.03 -3.83
C PRO A 295 16.98 -1.81 -3.49
N ALA A 296 16.24 -1.89 -2.36
CA ALA A 296 15.42 -0.77 -1.94
C ALA A 296 16.30 0.46 -1.71
N PRO A 297 15.89 1.64 -2.17
CA PRO A 297 16.47 2.87 -1.67
C PRO A 297 16.28 2.92 -0.14
N GLY A 298 17.11 3.68 0.56
CA GLY A 298 17.02 3.82 2.03
C GLY A 298 15.61 4.13 2.53
N PRO A 299 15.37 4.08 3.84
CA PRO A 299 14.05 4.34 4.40
C PRO A 299 13.52 5.71 3.97
N VAL A 300 12.22 5.80 3.70
CA VAL A 300 11.59 7.12 3.51
C VAL A 300 11.62 7.82 4.86
N ALA A 301 12.50 8.80 4.98
CA ALA A 301 12.61 9.60 6.19
C ALA A 301 11.69 10.83 6.09
N TRP A 302 10.97 11.09 7.17
CA TRP A 302 10.27 12.36 7.38
C TRP A 302 10.99 13.11 8.50
N PRO A 303 12.09 13.80 8.19
CA PRO A 303 12.93 14.42 9.20
C PRO A 303 12.23 15.62 9.84
N VAL A 304 12.56 15.84 11.10
CA VAL A 304 12.24 17.08 11.81
C VAL A 304 13.54 17.86 11.95
N THR A 305 13.56 19.07 11.47
CA THR A 305 14.71 20.00 11.61
C THR A 305 14.35 21.16 12.49
N GLU A 306 15.33 21.75 13.15
CA GLU A 306 15.19 23.02 13.86
C GLU A 306 15.37 24.18 12.87
N ALA A 307 14.56 25.21 13.04
CA ALA A 307 14.66 26.43 12.24
C ALA A 307 14.59 27.65 13.19
N PRO A 308 15.29 28.74 12.88
CA PRO A 308 15.14 29.97 13.64
C PRO A 308 13.69 30.49 13.54
N ALA A 309 13.14 30.97 14.62
CA ALA A 309 11.89 31.71 14.64
C ALA A 309 12.16 33.21 14.73
N ASP A 310 11.17 34.02 14.38
CA ASP A 310 11.31 35.48 14.26
C ASP A 310 11.53 36.20 15.61
N ASP A 311 11.39 35.49 16.76
CA ASP A 311 11.39 36.01 18.10
C ASP A 311 12.42 35.37 19.07
N ASP A 312 13.58 34.92 18.56
CA ASP A 312 14.60 34.17 19.33
C ASP A 312 14.08 32.79 19.87
N SER A 313 12.88 32.36 19.47
CA SER A 313 12.36 31.04 19.79
C SER A 313 12.80 30.01 18.77
N HIS A 314 12.85 28.73 19.16
CA HIS A 314 13.12 27.65 18.24
C HIS A 314 11.82 27.18 17.59
N ALA A 315 11.79 27.10 16.26
CA ALA A 315 10.73 26.44 15.51
C ALA A 315 11.21 25.08 14.98
N TYR A 316 10.30 24.16 14.82
CA TYR A 316 10.57 22.87 14.22
C TYR A 316 9.90 22.79 12.86
N VAL A 317 10.57 22.19 11.87
CA VAL A 317 10.01 21.92 10.53
C VAL A 317 9.96 20.43 10.30
N TRP A 318 8.77 19.91 10.07
CA TRP A 318 8.58 18.52 9.68
C TRP A 318 8.49 18.43 8.16
N HIS A 319 9.38 17.63 7.56
CA HIS A 319 9.53 17.48 6.13
C HIS A 319 8.83 16.21 5.67
N ILE A 320 7.82 16.36 4.82
CA ILE A 320 7.03 15.24 4.27
C ILE A 320 7.16 15.26 2.75
N PRO A 321 7.86 14.28 2.14
CA PRO A 321 7.99 14.21 0.69
C PRO A 321 6.63 13.95 0.03
N LEU A 322 6.22 14.80 -0.89
CA LEU A 322 4.98 14.70 -1.66
C LEU A 322 5.24 15.10 -3.12
N PRO A 323 6.01 14.29 -3.87
CA PRO A 323 6.40 14.62 -5.24
C PRO A 323 5.16 14.74 -6.14
N GLY A 324 5.13 15.78 -6.97
CA GLY A 324 4.09 15.99 -7.98
C GLY A 324 2.73 16.45 -7.45
N VAL A 325 2.57 16.67 -6.14
CA VAL A 325 1.35 17.23 -5.55
C VAL A 325 1.27 18.73 -5.83
N ALA A 326 0.12 19.21 -6.28
CA ALA A 326 -0.15 20.63 -6.40
C ALA A 326 -0.65 21.20 -5.05
N ARG A 327 -0.45 22.50 -4.85
CA ARG A 327 -0.85 23.16 -3.59
C ARG A 327 -2.35 23.06 -3.33
N GLU A 328 -3.14 23.12 -4.38
CA GLU A 328 -4.60 23.05 -4.36
C GLU A 328 -5.11 21.64 -3.99
N GLU A 329 -4.28 20.62 -4.20
CA GLU A 329 -4.56 19.22 -3.87
C GLU A 329 -4.19 18.87 -2.42
N LEU A 330 -3.58 19.82 -1.69
CA LEU A 330 -3.06 19.58 -0.35
C LEU A 330 -4.04 20.02 0.73
N GLY A 331 -4.36 19.12 1.65
CA GLY A 331 -5.11 19.40 2.86
C GLY A 331 -4.33 19.02 4.12
N LEU A 332 -4.40 19.86 5.15
CA LEU A 332 -3.71 19.63 6.40
C LEU A 332 -4.62 19.97 7.59
N ILE A 333 -4.85 19.00 8.48
CA ILE A 333 -5.66 19.19 9.69
C ILE A 333 -4.95 18.53 10.87
N ARG A 334 -4.69 19.32 11.93
CA ARG A 334 -4.20 18.77 13.20
C ARG A 334 -5.36 18.36 14.11
N ARG A 335 -5.25 17.21 14.75
CA ARG A 335 -6.17 16.71 15.78
C ARG A 335 -5.38 16.10 16.94
N GLY A 336 -5.17 16.87 17.98
CA GLY A 336 -4.34 16.45 19.13
C GLY A 336 -2.93 16.06 18.67
N ASP A 337 -2.56 14.83 18.92
CA ASP A 337 -1.24 14.25 18.57
C ASP A 337 -1.17 13.68 17.15
N GLU A 338 -2.18 13.93 16.32
CA GLU A 338 -2.25 13.43 14.96
C GLU A 338 -2.33 14.58 13.95
N LEU A 339 -1.73 14.34 12.78
CA LEU A 339 -1.83 15.18 11.60
C LEU A 339 -2.55 14.40 10.49
N VAL A 340 -3.65 14.96 10.00
CA VAL A 340 -4.36 14.45 8.81
C VAL A 340 -3.77 15.14 7.61
N VAL A 341 -3.10 14.41 6.74
CA VAL A 341 -2.52 14.91 5.49
C VAL A 341 -3.35 14.36 4.34
N THR A 342 -3.83 15.26 3.48
CA THR A 342 -4.51 14.93 2.22
C THR A 342 -3.61 15.36 1.06
N ALA A 343 -3.42 14.48 0.08
CA ALA A 343 -2.65 14.74 -1.13
C ALA A 343 -3.44 14.17 -2.33
N GLY A 344 -4.10 15.04 -3.09
CA GLY A 344 -5.03 14.62 -4.13
C GLY A 344 -6.14 13.71 -3.58
N PRO A 345 -6.33 12.51 -4.15
CA PRO A 345 -7.37 11.58 -3.71
C PRO A 345 -6.99 10.81 -2.44
N PHE A 346 -5.76 10.94 -1.93
CA PHE A 346 -5.26 10.15 -0.82
C PHE A 346 -5.28 10.93 0.49
N ARG A 347 -5.50 10.20 1.59
CA ARG A 347 -5.48 10.75 2.94
C ARG A 347 -4.76 9.78 3.88
N ARG A 348 -3.82 10.31 4.64
CA ARG A 348 -3.16 9.57 5.72
C ARG A 348 -3.25 10.34 7.04
N ILE A 349 -3.43 9.61 8.13
CA ILE A 349 -3.41 10.16 9.48
C ILE A 349 -2.12 9.67 10.13
N VAL A 350 -1.24 10.60 10.43
CA VAL A 350 0.08 10.30 10.98
C VAL A 350 0.20 10.83 12.40
N THR A 351 0.81 10.03 13.28
CA THR A 351 1.10 10.45 14.64
C THR A 351 2.28 11.41 14.63
N LEU A 352 2.15 12.54 15.32
CA LEU A 352 3.22 13.50 15.49
C LEU A 352 4.42 12.89 16.22
N PRO A 353 5.66 13.13 15.76
CA PRO A 353 6.86 12.89 16.55
C PRO A 353 6.73 13.47 17.97
N SER A 354 7.35 12.83 18.96
CA SER A 354 7.17 13.19 20.37
C SER A 354 7.47 14.67 20.66
N ALA A 355 8.49 15.23 20.03
CA ALA A 355 8.84 16.64 20.16
C ALA A 355 7.70 17.56 19.68
N LEU A 356 7.06 17.22 18.55
CA LEU A 356 6.04 18.05 17.93
C LEU A 356 4.67 17.99 18.62
N ARG A 357 4.43 17.02 19.50
CA ARG A 357 3.18 16.92 20.28
C ARG A 357 3.01 18.10 21.24
N ARG A 358 4.13 18.69 21.69
CA ARG A 358 4.17 19.86 22.60
C ARG A 358 4.27 21.19 21.86
N CYS A 359 4.01 21.19 20.55
CA CYS A 359 4.09 22.37 19.71
C CYS A 359 2.73 22.66 19.08
N THR A 360 2.49 23.89 18.68
CA THR A 360 1.37 24.30 17.82
C THR A 360 1.82 24.41 16.37
N VAL A 361 0.89 24.22 15.41
CA VAL A 361 1.20 24.41 13.98
C VAL A 361 1.26 25.91 13.70
N ALA A 362 2.44 26.42 13.34
CA ALA A 362 2.67 27.82 12.99
C ALA A 362 2.44 28.10 11.50
N GLY A 363 2.47 27.08 10.64
CA GLY A 363 2.22 27.21 9.22
C GLY A 363 2.61 25.97 8.44
N ALA A 364 2.22 25.92 7.17
CA ALA A 364 2.61 24.86 6.26
C ALA A 364 2.82 25.42 4.86
N GLY A 365 3.73 24.81 4.09
CA GLY A 365 4.00 25.20 2.71
C GLY A 365 4.53 24.02 1.90
N LEU A 366 4.17 23.96 0.62
CA LEU A 366 4.70 23.01 -0.33
C LEU A 366 5.80 23.69 -1.16
N ARG A 367 7.00 23.11 -1.15
CA ARG A 367 8.14 23.59 -1.93
C ARG A 367 8.90 22.42 -2.52
N GLU A 368 9.17 22.43 -3.80
CA GLU A 368 9.98 21.41 -4.49
C GLU A 368 9.51 19.97 -4.24
N GLY A 369 8.18 19.74 -4.20
CA GLY A 369 7.62 18.42 -3.95
C GLY A 369 7.72 17.96 -2.48
N GLU A 370 7.98 18.87 -1.55
CA GLU A 370 8.05 18.62 -0.12
C GLU A 370 7.09 19.51 0.66
N LEU A 371 6.23 18.89 1.46
CA LEU A 371 5.39 19.59 2.44
C LEU A 371 6.23 19.87 3.68
N ARG A 372 6.43 21.15 3.99
CA ARG A 372 7.11 21.63 5.20
C ARG A 372 6.08 22.16 6.19
N VAL A 373 5.91 21.46 7.29
CA VAL A 373 4.99 21.87 8.37
C VAL A 373 5.82 22.49 9.49
N ARG A 374 5.60 23.77 9.77
CA ARG A 374 6.28 24.51 10.85
C ARG A 374 5.50 24.39 12.14
N PHE A 375 6.23 24.13 13.20
CA PHE A 375 5.71 23.99 14.56
C PHE A 375 6.44 24.96 15.49
N ALA A 376 5.68 25.68 16.30
CA ALA A 376 6.21 26.52 17.39
C ALA A 376 5.95 25.82 18.73
N PRO A 377 6.88 25.86 19.70
CA PRO A 377 6.66 25.35 21.03
C PRO A 377 5.40 25.97 21.65
N ASP A 378 4.55 25.14 22.26
CA ASP A 378 3.39 25.62 23.01
C ASP A 378 3.86 26.10 24.40
N PRO A 379 3.67 27.38 24.75
CA PRO A 379 4.15 27.94 26.04
C PRO A 379 3.60 27.23 27.28
N ASP A 380 2.43 26.57 27.13
CA ASP A 380 1.76 25.88 28.24
C ASP A 380 2.23 24.42 28.39
N LEU A 381 2.74 23.81 27.31
CA LEU A 381 3.15 22.39 27.23
C LEU A 381 4.67 22.22 27.17
N TRP A 382 5.41 23.23 26.75
CA TRP A 382 6.85 23.16 26.62
C TRP A 382 7.54 23.43 27.96
N PRO A 383 8.51 22.62 28.39
CA PRO A 383 9.23 22.86 29.62
C PRO A 383 9.93 24.22 29.54
N ARG A 384 9.63 25.11 30.45
CA ARG A 384 10.39 26.37 30.63
C ARG A 384 11.79 25.95 31.03
N GLY A 385 12.80 26.29 30.22
CA GLY A 385 14.20 26.11 30.59
C GLY A 385 14.46 26.79 31.97
N ARG A 386 15.10 26.02 32.84
CA ARG A 386 15.62 26.55 34.08
C ARG A 386 16.88 27.38 33.84
#